data_1abf67aae71b11c0d2f63c14bc4bef75
#
_entry.id   1abf67aae71b11c0d2f63c14bc4bef75
#
_cell.length_a   1.000
_cell.length_b   1.000
_cell.length_c   1.000
_cell.angle_alpha   90.00
_cell.angle_beta   90.00
_cell.angle_gamma   90.00
#
_symmetry.space_group_name_H-M   'P 1'
#
loop_
_entity.id
_entity.type
_entity.pdbx_description
1 polymer ?
#
loop_
_entity_poly.entity_id
_entity_poly.type
_entity_poly.pdbx_seq_one_letter_code
_entity_poly.pdbx_strand_id
1 'polypeptide(L)'
;MPVSFSTHCVSTLPLEEALEALAPHTSHVELMNDGRHYIETAESLLSHSFTYSIHAPARSVNIASVLEPMRKAAVEIICDSIELAVSANAKTVVFHPGYYAFTEEYEKAVSALKTSLSAISAYAEDAGVSACVENMGNWGYFFLKDTGDVPLVGDTPFCLDIGHANECGTLDAFLKVPFSHIHIHDNDGTSDSHAALGEGNINITVVCEAVRRYGVSCPVIECGTLDASLASKKVLEALL
;
A
#
# COMPACT_ATOMS: atom_id res chain seq x y z
N MET A 1 12.52 -16.00 -2.05
CA MET A 1 11.44 -15.40 -1.22
C MET A 1 10.18 -15.33 -2.06
N PRO A 2 8.97 -15.63 -1.55
CA PRO A 2 7.75 -15.41 -2.32
C PRO A 2 7.54 -13.91 -2.56
N VAL A 3 6.89 -13.58 -3.68
CA VAL A 3 6.48 -12.22 -4.01
C VAL A 3 4.99 -12.20 -4.28
N SER A 4 4.30 -11.15 -3.82
CA SER A 4 2.90 -10.90 -4.08
C SER A 4 2.73 -10.06 -5.36
N PHE A 5 1.60 -10.20 -6.02
CA PHE A 5 1.18 -9.29 -7.09
C PHE A 5 0.00 -8.45 -6.61
N SER A 6 0.07 -7.14 -6.79
CA SER A 6 -1.09 -6.27 -6.64
C SER A 6 -2.06 -6.51 -7.81
N THR A 7 -3.37 -6.56 -7.51
CA THR A 7 -4.39 -6.60 -8.56
C THR A 7 -4.43 -5.30 -9.39
N HIS A 8 -3.65 -4.30 -9.01
CA HIS A 8 -3.44 -3.09 -9.81
C HIS A 8 -3.04 -3.41 -11.24
N CYS A 9 -2.13 -4.38 -11.45
CA CYS A 9 -1.63 -4.76 -12.77
C CYS A 9 -2.69 -5.35 -13.72
N VAL A 10 -3.85 -5.69 -13.22
CA VAL A 10 -5.00 -6.25 -13.96
C VAL A 10 -6.31 -5.49 -13.66
N SER A 11 -6.21 -4.25 -13.19
CA SER A 11 -7.34 -3.40 -12.73
C SER A 11 -8.40 -3.11 -13.79
N THR A 12 -8.11 -3.37 -15.06
CA THR A 12 -9.07 -3.25 -16.18
C THR A 12 -10.03 -4.43 -16.30
N LEU A 13 -9.70 -5.59 -15.68
CA LEU A 13 -10.52 -6.78 -15.65
C LEU A 13 -11.52 -6.73 -14.48
N PRO A 14 -12.66 -7.45 -14.55
CA PRO A 14 -13.43 -7.79 -13.36
C PRO A 14 -12.61 -8.61 -12.37
N LEU A 15 -12.91 -8.54 -11.07
CA LEU A 15 -12.10 -9.19 -10.02
C LEU A 15 -11.87 -10.69 -10.25
N GLU A 16 -12.91 -11.46 -10.59
CA GLU A 16 -12.79 -12.90 -10.82
C GLU A 16 -11.81 -13.21 -11.96
N GLU A 17 -11.94 -12.51 -13.09
CA GLU A 17 -11.03 -12.65 -14.23
C GLU A 17 -9.59 -12.20 -13.87
N ALA A 18 -9.46 -11.18 -13.03
CA ALA A 18 -8.18 -10.70 -12.53
C ALA A 18 -7.48 -11.77 -11.67
N LEU A 19 -8.21 -12.40 -10.75
CA LEU A 19 -7.67 -13.48 -9.90
C LEU A 19 -7.31 -14.72 -10.74
N GLU A 20 -8.15 -15.10 -11.71
CA GLU A 20 -7.84 -16.18 -12.66
C GLU A 20 -6.56 -15.89 -13.46
N ALA A 21 -6.38 -14.63 -13.91
CA ALA A 21 -5.18 -14.23 -14.65
C ALA A 21 -3.91 -14.27 -13.80
N LEU A 22 -4.00 -14.01 -12.50
CA LEU A 22 -2.86 -14.03 -11.57
C LEU A 22 -2.51 -15.45 -11.09
N ALA A 23 -3.46 -16.38 -11.04
CA ALA A 23 -3.29 -17.71 -10.47
C ALA A 23 -2.10 -18.53 -11.03
N PRO A 24 -1.75 -18.47 -12.34
CA PRO A 24 -0.59 -19.18 -12.87
C PRO A 24 0.76 -18.60 -12.40
N HIS A 25 0.79 -17.40 -11.84
CA HIS A 25 1.99 -16.60 -11.67
C HIS A 25 2.41 -16.39 -10.23
N THR A 26 1.48 -16.41 -9.29
CA THR A 26 1.75 -16.22 -7.86
C THR A 26 0.76 -16.99 -6.99
N SER A 27 1.12 -17.22 -5.73
CA SER A 27 0.21 -17.70 -4.67
C SER A 27 -0.12 -16.61 -3.65
N HIS A 28 0.37 -15.39 -3.86
CA HIS A 28 0.18 -14.26 -2.95
C HIS A 28 -0.33 -13.07 -3.76
N VAL A 29 -1.46 -12.52 -3.36
CA VAL A 29 -2.12 -11.40 -4.05
C VAL A 29 -2.44 -10.30 -3.05
N GLU A 30 -2.10 -9.07 -3.42
CA GLU A 30 -2.67 -7.91 -2.77
C GLU A 30 -3.88 -7.43 -3.55
N LEU A 31 -5.05 -7.45 -2.90
CA LEU A 31 -6.26 -6.88 -3.46
C LEU A 31 -6.18 -5.36 -3.34
N MET A 32 -6.10 -4.64 -4.45
CA MET A 32 -6.41 -3.22 -4.49
C MET A 32 -7.94 -3.09 -4.45
N ASN A 33 -8.51 -2.87 -3.27
CA ASN A 33 -9.96 -2.87 -3.05
C ASN A 33 -10.61 -1.56 -3.53
N ASP A 34 -10.44 -1.26 -4.81
CA ASP A 34 -10.94 -0.03 -5.44
C ASP A 34 -11.44 -0.30 -6.86
N GLY A 35 -12.29 0.57 -7.39
CA GLY A 35 -12.79 0.51 -8.76
C GLY A 35 -13.52 -0.79 -9.07
N ARG A 36 -13.04 -1.56 -10.07
CA ARG A 36 -13.65 -2.84 -10.49
C ARG A 36 -13.38 -3.99 -9.52
N HIS A 37 -12.41 -3.81 -8.63
CA HIS A 37 -12.03 -4.81 -7.63
C HIS A 37 -12.63 -4.52 -6.26
N TYR A 38 -13.44 -3.46 -6.12
CA TYR A 38 -14.10 -3.14 -4.86
C TYR A 38 -15.09 -4.24 -4.45
N ILE A 39 -14.89 -4.78 -3.25
CA ILE A 39 -15.75 -5.78 -2.63
C ILE A 39 -15.96 -5.44 -1.14
N GLU A 40 -17.11 -5.82 -0.62
CA GLU A 40 -17.46 -5.68 0.80
C GLU A 40 -17.41 -7.02 1.55
N THR A 41 -17.33 -8.13 0.82
CA THR A 41 -17.28 -9.50 1.39
C THR A 41 -16.16 -10.31 0.76
N ALA A 42 -15.63 -11.29 1.50
CA ALA A 42 -14.51 -12.12 1.06
C ALA A 42 -14.89 -13.29 0.13
N GLU A 43 -16.13 -13.42 -0.30
CA GLU A 43 -16.60 -14.60 -1.06
C GLU A 43 -15.76 -14.86 -2.31
N SER A 44 -15.52 -13.84 -3.12
CA SER A 44 -14.67 -13.93 -4.32
C SER A 44 -13.25 -14.33 -3.98
N LEU A 45 -12.67 -13.80 -2.90
CA LEU A 45 -11.32 -14.14 -2.49
C LEU A 45 -11.20 -15.58 -2.02
N LEU A 46 -12.17 -16.07 -1.26
CA LEU A 46 -12.20 -17.44 -0.73
C LEU A 46 -12.43 -18.51 -1.79
N SER A 47 -12.91 -18.14 -2.98
CA SER A 47 -13.05 -19.06 -4.12
C SER A 47 -11.71 -19.44 -4.76
N HIS A 48 -10.62 -18.72 -4.42
CA HIS A 48 -9.27 -18.93 -4.93
C HIS A 48 -8.30 -19.33 -3.81
N SER A 49 -7.22 -20.05 -4.19
CA SER A 49 -6.20 -20.53 -3.24
C SER A 49 -5.02 -19.57 -3.10
N PHE A 50 -5.31 -18.30 -2.83
CA PHE A 50 -4.27 -17.29 -2.57
C PHE A 50 -4.11 -17.00 -1.07
N THR A 51 -2.91 -16.54 -0.70
CA THR A 51 -2.71 -15.75 0.51
C THR A 51 -2.88 -14.28 0.14
N TYR A 52 -3.67 -13.55 0.92
CA TYR A 52 -4.01 -12.15 0.60
C TYR A 52 -3.37 -11.14 1.55
N SER A 53 -3.09 -9.96 1.03
CA SER A 53 -3.11 -8.67 1.70
C SER A 53 -4.17 -7.78 1.05
N ILE A 54 -4.63 -6.75 1.75
CA ILE A 54 -5.70 -5.87 1.27
C ILE A 54 -5.16 -4.44 1.23
N HIS A 55 -5.21 -3.81 0.07
CA HIS A 55 -5.08 -2.36 -0.03
C HIS A 55 -6.48 -1.75 0.11
N ALA A 56 -6.70 -0.98 1.16
CA ALA A 56 -7.98 -0.32 1.40
C ALA A 56 -8.30 0.69 0.28
N PRO A 57 -9.59 1.03 0.07
CA PRO A 57 -9.96 2.04 -0.92
C PRO A 57 -9.18 3.34 -0.73
N ALA A 58 -8.51 3.79 -1.78
CA ALA A 58 -7.68 5.00 -1.78
C ALA A 58 -8.49 6.24 -2.20
N ARG A 59 -9.41 6.04 -3.16
CA ARG A 59 -10.18 7.15 -3.74
C ARG A 59 -11.18 7.70 -2.75
N SER A 60 -11.15 9.01 -2.59
CA SER A 60 -12.07 9.76 -1.70
C SER A 60 -11.95 9.44 -0.21
N VAL A 61 -11.04 8.57 0.20
CA VAL A 61 -10.78 8.26 1.60
C VAL A 61 -9.73 9.21 2.15
N ASN A 62 -10.13 10.06 3.11
CA ASN A 62 -9.23 11.02 3.73
C ASN A 62 -9.36 10.98 5.26
N ILE A 63 -8.51 10.16 5.87
CA ILE A 63 -8.47 10.01 7.34
C ILE A 63 -7.91 11.25 8.06
N ALA A 64 -7.33 12.21 7.33
CA ALA A 64 -6.84 13.49 7.84
C ALA A 64 -7.85 14.64 7.63
N SER A 65 -9.08 14.34 7.17
CA SER A 65 -10.09 15.36 6.93
C SER A 65 -10.39 16.19 8.16
N VAL A 66 -10.37 17.51 8.02
CA VAL A 66 -10.78 18.46 9.08
C VAL A 66 -12.30 18.49 9.29
N LEU A 67 -13.08 17.91 8.38
CA LEU A 67 -14.51 17.73 8.47
C LEU A 67 -14.81 16.42 9.19
N GLU A 68 -15.14 16.49 10.46
CA GLU A 68 -15.30 15.34 11.35
C GLU A 68 -16.23 14.22 10.81
N PRO A 69 -17.39 14.50 10.15
CA PRO A 69 -18.19 13.44 9.54
C PRO A 69 -17.45 12.70 8.42
N MET A 70 -16.68 13.42 7.61
CA MET A 70 -15.88 12.82 6.51
C MET A 70 -14.74 11.99 7.08
N ARG A 71 -14.04 12.50 8.08
CA ARG A 71 -12.98 11.78 8.77
C ARG A 71 -13.47 10.45 9.36
N LYS A 72 -14.62 10.49 10.05
CA LYS A 72 -15.24 9.28 10.64
C LYS A 72 -15.61 8.26 9.59
N ALA A 73 -16.25 8.69 8.50
CA ALA A 73 -16.59 7.79 7.39
C ALA A 73 -15.31 7.18 6.76
N ALA A 74 -14.24 7.96 6.61
CA ALA A 74 -12.97 7.46 6.10
C ALA A 74 -12.35 6.40 7.03
N VAL A 75 -12.38 6.63 8.36
CA VAL A 75 -11.91 5.64 9.35
C VAL A 75 -12.77 4.38 9.30
N GLU A 76 -14.08 4.50 9.17
CA GLU A 76 -15.00 3.35 9.04
C GLU A 76 -14.65 2.50 7.82
N ILE A 77 -14.39 3.10 6.64
CA ILE A 77 -13.96 2.38 5.44
C ILE A 77 -12.65 1.60 5.66
N ILE A 78 -11.70 2.16 6.40
CA ILE A 78 -10.47 1.43 6.73
C ILE A 78 -10.77 0.28 7.70
N CYS A 79 -11.65 0.46 8.69
CA CYS A 79 -12.08 -0.61 9.59
C CYS A 79 -12.82 -1.73 8.83
N ASP A 80 -13.68 -1.39 7.87
CA ASP A 80 -14.34 -2.37 7.00
C ASP A 80 -13.31 -3.17 6.17
N SER A 81 -12.23 -2.52 5.73
CA SER A 81 -11.12 -3.20 5.04
C SER A 81 -10.36 -4.15 5.97
N ILE A 82 -10.27 -3.84 7.26
CA ILE A 82 -9.70 -4.75 8.28
C ILE A 82 -10.63 -5.96 8.49
N GLU A 83 -11.95 -5.76 8.55
CA GLU A 83 -12.92 -6.86 8.62
C GLU A 83 -12.88 -7.76 7.38
N LEU A 84 -12.76 -7.16 6.19
CA LEU A 84 -12.55 -7.89 4.95
C LEU A 84 -11.27 -8.74 5.03
N ALA A 85 -10.17 -8.17 5.54
CA ALA A 85 -8.91 -8.90 5.73
C ALA A 85 -9.08 -10.08 6.69
N VAL A 86 -9.73 -9.91 7.83
CA VAL A 86 -10.07 -11.00 8.77
C VAL A 86 -10.85 -12.10 8.06
N SER A 87 -11.90 -11.72 7.31
CA SER A 87 -12.76 -12.64 6.60
C SER A 87 -12.03 -13.41 5.49
N ALA A 88 -11.05 -12.77 4.84
CA ALA A 88 -10.19 -13.37 3.81
C ALA A 88 -8.96 -14.12 4.38
N ASN A 89 -8.81 -14.21 5.71
CA ASN A 89 -7.59 -14.69 6.40
C ASN A 89 -6.32 -13.90 6.03
N ALA A 90 -6.44 -12.66 5.56
CA ALA A 90 -5.33 -11.76 5.32
C ALA A 90 -4.80 -11.20 6.65
N LYS A 91 -3.50 -10.87 6.71
CA LYS A 91 -2.86 -10.36 7.92
C LYS A 91 -2.39 -8.92 7.79
N THR A 92 -2.50 -8.34 6.60
CA THR A 92 -2.04 -6.98 6.31
C THR A 92 -3.12 -6.21 5.56
N VAL A 93 -3.35 -4.98 6.01
CA VAL A 93 -4.13 -3.96 5.31
C VAL A 93 -3.23 -2.76 5.09
N VAL A 94 -3.17 -2.26 3.86
CA VAL A 94 -2.47 -1.02 3.51
C VAL A 94 -3.49 0.10 3.32
N PHE A 95 -3.17 1.31 3.76
CA PHE A 95 -4.03 2.47 3.59
C PHE A 95 -3.22 3.77 3.49
N HIS A 96 -3.79 4.78 2.83
CA HIS A 96 -3.16 6.09 2.65
C HIS A 96 -3.33 7.00 3.88
N PRO A 97 -2.36 7.89 4.18
CA PRO A 97 -2.39 8.77 5.35
C PRO A 97 -3.43 9.89 5.24
N GLY A 98 -3.98 10.10 4.05
CA GLY A 98 -4.85 11.24 3.78
C GLY A 98 -4.08 12.53 3.46
N TYR A 99 -4.80 13.64 3.38
CA TYR A 99 -4.29 14.92 2.87
C TYR A 99 -4.98 16.12 3.52
N TYR A 100 -4.37 17.30 3.35
CA TYR A 100 -4.96 18.59 3.72
C TYR A 100 -5.22 19.44 2.47
N ALA A 101 -6.40 20.06 2.40
CA ALA A 101 -6.81 20.82 1.22
C ALA A 101 -6.19 22.23 1.16
N PHE A 102 -5.96 22.82 2.33
CA PHE A 102 -5.45 24.20 2.46
C PHE A 102 -4.30 24.24 3.47
N THR A 103 -3.25 25.00 3.18
CA THR A 103 -2.08 25.12 4.05
C THR A 103 -2.42 25.59 5.46
N GLU A 104 -3.41 26.48 5.59
CA GLU A 104 -3.91 26.99 6.88
C GLU A 104 -4.64 25.92 7.72
N GLU A 105 -5.01 24.81 7.13
CA GLU A 105 -5.65 23.68 7.83
C GLU A 105 -4.63 22.62 8.28
N TYR A 106 -3.36 22.74 7.94
CA TYR A 106 -2.33 21.73 8.17
C TYR A 106 -2.34 21.19 9.62
N GLU A 107 -2.28 22.07 10.62
CA GLU A 107 -2.25 21.65 12.03
C GLU A 107 -3.54 20.89 12.46
N LYS A 108 -4.70 21.30 11.91
CA LYS A 108 -5.96 20.60 12.15
C LYS A 108 -5.98 19.23 11.48
N ALA A 109 -5.46 19.14 10.26
CA ALA A 109 -5.36 17.89 9.53
C ALA A 109 -4.37 16.92 10.20
N VAL A 110 -3.24 17.41 10.73
CA VAL A 110 -2.32 16.61 11.56
C VAL A 110 -3.02 16.07 12.80
N SER A 111 -3.81 16.88 13.50
CA SER A 111 -4.58 16.42 14.66
C SER A 111 -5.62 15.37 14.28
N ALA A 112 -6.32 15.57 13.15
CA ALA A 112 -7.30 14.63 12.60
C ALA A 112 -6.62 13.30 12.22
N LEU A 113 -5.48 13.36 11.52
CA LEU A 113 -4.67 12.19 11.16
C LEU A 113 -4.30 11.36 12.40
N LYS A 114 -3.70 11.98 13.42
CA LYS A 114 -3.31 11.29 14.65
C LYS A 114 -4.50 10.63 15.36
N THR A 115 -5.64 11.31 15.41
CA THR A 115 -6.87 10.76 15.99
C THR A 115 -7.36 9.53 15.22
N SER A 116 -7.31 9.59 13.88
CA SER A 116 -7.71 8.49 13.00
C SER A 116 -6.76 7.30 13.12
N LEU A 117 -5.45 7.55 13.09
CA LEU A 117 -4.43 6.48 13.24
C LEU A 117 -4.58 5.76 14.58
N SER A 118 -4.83 6.49 15.68
CA SER A 118 -5.08 5.86 16.98
C SER A 118 -6.29 4.93 16.97
N ALA A 119 -7.38 5.34 16.31
CA ALA A 119 -8.60 4.53 16.20
C ALA A 119 -8.39 3.29 15.30
N ILE A 120 -7.74 3.48 14.15
CA ILE A 120 -7.42 2.39 13.21
C ILE A 120 -6.47 1.38 13.85
N SER A 121 -5.40 1.84 14.52
CA SER A 121 -4.42 0.96 15.17
C SER A 121 -5.04 0.12 16.27
N ALA A 122 -5.90 0.71 17.12
CA ALA A 122 -6.61 -0.03 18.17
C ALA A 122 -7.54 -1.10 17.57
N TYR A 123 -8.27 -0.76 16.50
CA TYR A 123 -9.16 -1.70 15.82
C TYR A 123 -8.38 -2.86 15.17
N ALA A 124 -7.27 -2.54 14.51
CA ALA A 124 -6.41 -3.52 13.86
C ALA A 124 -5.76 -4.48 14.87
N GLU A 125 -5.33 -3.98 16.04
CA GLU A 125 -4.77 -4.77 17.14
C GLU A 125 -5.82 -5.77 17.65
N ASP A 126 -7.05 -5.33 17.93
CA ASP A 126 -8.14 -6.18 18.36
C ASP A 126 -8.50 -7.26 17.32
N ALA A 127 -8.40 -6.93 16.02
CA ALA A 127 -8.66 -7.84 14.91
C ALA A 127 -7.48 -8.79 14.60
N GLY A 128 -6.29 -8.56 15.14
CA GLY A 128 -5.08 -9.32 14.86
C GLY A 128 -4.57 -9.13 13.41
N VAL A 129 -4.75 -7.91 12.87
CA VAL A 129 -4.33 -7.49 11.52
C VAL A 129 -3.31 -6.35 11.64
N SER A 130 -2.29 -6.35 10.79
CA SER A 130 -1.34 -5.24 10.67
C SER A 130 -1.89 -4.20 9.68
N ALA A 131 -2.35 -3.06 10.19
CA ALA A 131 -2.77 -1.94 9.35
C ALA A 131 -1.58 -1.01 9.10
N CYS A 132 -1.06 -1.02 7.87
CA CYS A 132 0.14 -0.30 7.46
C CYS A 132 -0.22 1.01 6.74
N VAL A 133 0.25 2.14 7.27
CA VAL A 133 0.13 3.42 6.58
C VAL A 133 1.22 3.54 5.51
N GLU A 134 0.85 3.98 4.32
CA GLU A 134 1.76 4.06 3.16
C GLU A 134 2.31 5.48 2.97
N ASN A 135 3.58 5.60 2.52
CA ASN A 135 4.11 6.87 2.04
C ASN A 135 3.54 7.23 0.66
N MET A 136 3.41 8.53 0.41
CA MET A 136 2.73 9.04 -0.77
C MET A 136 3.69 9.61 -1.80
N GLY A 137 3.24 9.61 -3.06
CA GLY A 137 3.90 10.24 -4.19
C GLY A 137 3.84 11.77 -4.16
N ASN A 138 4.30 12.42 -5.22
CA ASN A 138 4.52 13.86 -5.28
C ASN A 138 3.22 14.68 -5.49
N TRP A 139 2.19 14.38 -4.72
CA TRP A 139 1.00 15.24 -4.62
C TRP A 139 1.16 16.24 -3.48
N GLY A 140 1.17 17.51 -3.80
CA GLY A 140 1.58 18.61 -2.91
C GLY A 140 0.90 18.69 -1.53
N TYR A 141 -0.25 18.06 -1.37
CA TYR A 141 -1.10 18.12 -0.18
C TYR A 141 -1.19 16.81 0.62
N PHE A 142 -0.54 15.72 0.19
CA PHE A 142 -0.50 14.47 0.96
C PHE A 142 0.55 14.53 2.08
N PHE A 143 0.26 13.80 3.16
CA PHE A 143 1.23 13.47 4.21
C PHE A 143 2.17 12.34 3.76
N LEU A 144 3.28 12.16 4.48
CA LEU A 144 4.26 11.08 4.28
C LEU A 144 4.96 11.09 2.91
N LYS A 145 5.22 12.27 2.35
CA LYS A 145 6.06 12.41 1.14
C LYS A 145 7.55 12.41 1.45
N ASP A 146 7.91 12.70 2.67
CA ASP A 146 9.28 12.64 3.17
C ASP A 146 9.33 12.10 4.61
N THR A 147 10.53 11.76 5.07
CA THR A 147 10.73 11.16 6.38
C THR A 147 10.50 12.13 7.55
N GLY A 148 10.36 13.42 7.29
CA GLY A 148 9.97 14.42 8.29
C GLY A 148 8.56 14.20 8.83
N ASP A 149 7.70 13.55 8.05
CA ASP A 149 6.33 13.22 8.43
C ASP A 149 6.21 11.89 9.21
N VAL A 150 7.25 11.05 9.22
CA VAL A 150 7.22 9.75 9.94
C VAL A 150 6.83 9.91 11.42
N PRO A 151 7.27 10.94 12.17
CA PRO A 151 6.81 11.12 13.55
C PRO A 151 5.29 11.39 13.69
N LEU A 152 4.59 11.76 12.63
CA LEU A 152 3.15 12.00 12.66
C LEU A 152 2.35 10.68 12.77
N VAL A 153 2.90 9.59 12.25
CA VAL A 153 2.23 8.28 12.24
C VAL A 153 2.54 7.41 13.46
N GLY A 154 3.49 7.86 14.32
CA GLY A 154 3.82 7.20 15.58
C GLY A 154 4.23 5.74 15.40
N ASP A 155 3.61 4.83 16.17
CA ASP A 155 3.89 3.40 16.15
C ASP A 155 3.02 2.63 15.12
N THR A 156 2.26 3.33 14.26
CA THR A 156 1.47 2.69 13.19
C THR A 156 2.43 1.94 12.26
N PRO A 157 2.17 0.65 11.93
CA PRO A 157 2.97 -0.08 10.97
C PRO A 157 3.09 0.69 9.64
N PHE A 158 4.27 0.62 9.02
CA PHE A 158 4.58 1.40 7.82
C PHE A 158 4.70 0.51 6.59
N CYS A 159 4.04 0.91 5.50
CA CYS A 159 4.23 0.38 4.17
C CYS A 159 5.12 1.33 3.38
N LEU A 160 6.27 0.86 2.89
CA LEU A 160 7.11 1.62 1.99
C LEU A 160 6.71 1.37 0.54
N ASP A 161 6.17 2.38 -0.13
CA ASP A 161 6.12 2.41 -1.59
C ASP A 161 7.38 3.08 -2.14
N ILE A 162 8.19 2.29 -2.86
CA ILE A 162 9.49 2.75 -3.38
C ILE A 162 9.35 3.71 -4.56
N GLY A 163 8.31 3.56 -5.37
CA GLY A 163 8.06 4.43 -6.50
C GLY A 163 7.59 5.82 -6.05
N HIS A 164 6.66 5.88 -5.10
CA HIS A 164 6.26 7.13 -4.46
C HIS A 164 7.46 7.87 -3.85
N ALA A 165 8.30 7.13 -3.10
CA ALA A 165 9.49 7.71 -2.50
C ALA A 165 10.53 8.17 -3.54
N ASN A 166 10.67 7.47 -4.66
CA ASN A 166 11.58 7.83 -5.76
C ASN A 166 11.10 9.11 -6.47
N GLU A 167 9.82 9.20 -6.78
CA GLU A 167 9.21 10.39 -7.39
C GLU A 167 9.39 11.65 -6.51
N CYS A 168 9.34 11.48 -5.19
CA CYS A 168 9.60 12.53 -4.22
C CYS A 168 11.10 12.83 -4.00
N GLY A 169 12.01 12.01 -4.55
CA GLY A 169 13.46 12.13 -4.29
C GLY A 169 13.85 11.75 -2.85
N THR A 170 13.04 10.98 -2.16
CA THR A 170 13.19 10.66 -0.72
C THR A 170 13.47 9.18 -0.43
N LEU A 171 13.62 8.36 -1.48
CA LEU A 171 13.79 6.91 -1.36
C LEU A 171 14.95 6.50 -0.43
N ASP A 172 16.13 7.11 -0.57
CA ASP A 172 17.30 6.80 0.26
C ASP A 172 17.07 7.09 1.76
N ALA A 173 16.20 8.04 2.06
CA ALA A 173 15.82 8.36 3.43
C ALA A 173 14.80 7.34 3.97
N PHE A 174 13.77 7.01 3.19
CA PHE A 174 12.76 6.04 3.59
C PHE A 174 13.32 4.61 3.71
N LEU A 175 14.31 4.21 2.93
CA LEU A 175 15.01 2.91 3.08
C LEU A 175 15.73 2.74 4.42
N LYS A 176 15.83 3.80 5.25
CA LYS A 176 16.38 3.75 6.62
C LYS A 176 15.30 3.73 7.69
N VAL A 177 14.05 3.98 7.32
CA VAL A 177 12.89 3.87 8.21
C VAL A 177 12.44 2.41 8.25
N PRO A 178 12.20 1.79 9.41
CA PRO A 178 11.65 0.45 9.49
C PRO A 178 10.27 0.38 8.83
N PHE A 179 10.05 -0.65 8.02
CA PHE A 179 8.76 -0.93 7.37
C PHE A 179 8.39 -2.40 7.55
N SER A 180 7.09 -2.67 7.59
CA SER A 180 6.52 -4.01 7.75
C SER A 180 5.99 -4.56 6.43
N HIS A 181 5.70 -3.68 5.48
CA HIS A 181 5.17 -3.99 4.16
C HIS A 181 5.85 -3.13 3.11
N ILE A 182 5.80 -3.53 1.84
CA ILE A 182 6.48 -2.79 0.77
C ILE A 182 5.77 -2.99 -0.57
N HIS A 183 5.56 -1.90 -1.30
CA HIS A 183 5.19 -1.89 -2.70
C HIS A 183 6.41 -1.65 -3.57
N ILE A 184 6.54 -2.45 -4.62
CA ILE A 184 7.72 -2.45 -5.49
C ILE A 184 7.27 -2.28 -6.95
N HIS A 185 7.63 -1.16 -7.51
CA HIS A 185 7.59 -0.83 -8.93
C HIS A 185 8.70 0.16 -9.26
N ASP A 186 8.92 0.46 -10.53
CA ASP A 186 9.97 1.40 -10.93
C ASP A 186 9.36 2.67 -11.55
N ASN A 187 10.12 3.73 -11.55
CA ASN A 187 9.87 4.97 -12.29
C ASN A 187 11.17 5.75 -12.46
N ASP A 188 11.15 6.79 -13.25
CA ASP A 188 12.32 7.64 -13.54
C ASP A 188 12.49 8.82 -12.56
N GLY A 189 11.67 8.89 -11.51
CA GLY A 189 11.66 9.97 -10.52
C GLY A 189 10.86 11.20 -10.95
N THR A 190 10.13 11.16 -12.08
CA THR A 190 9.33 12.30 -12.58
C THR A 190 7.83 12.09 -12.49
N SER A 191 7.40 10.83 -12.42
CA SER A 191 5.98 10.45 -12.32
C SER A 191 5.83 9.06 -11.72
N ASP A 192 4.69 8.82 -11.08
CA ASP A 192 4.30 7.54 -10.55
C ASP A 192 3.82 6.60 -11.66
N SER A 193 4.77 6.07 -12.45
CA SER A 193 4.49 5.33 -13.69
C SER A 193 4.21 3.84 -13.50
N HIS A 194 4.42 3.29 -12.30
CA HIS A 194 4.28 1.85 -12.02
C HIS A 194 4.94 0.94 -13.08
N ALA A 195 6.16 1.33 -13.53
CA ALA A 195 6.90 0.62 -14.57
C ALA A 195 7.51 -0.69 -14.06
N ALA A 196 7.96 -1.54 -14.98
CA ALA A 196 8.71 -2.74 -14.64
C ALA A 196 10.08 -2.39 -14.04
N LEU A 197 10.57 -3.24 -13.14
CA LEU A 197 11.89 -3.07 -12.53
C LEU A 197 13.01 -3.08 -13.58
N GLY A 198 13.80 -2.00 -13.58
CA GLY A 198 14.87 -1.74 -14.54
C GLY A 198 14.45 -0.86 -15.71
N GLU A 199 13.21 -0.44 -15.80
CA GLU A 199 12.73 0.55 -16.78
C GLU A 199 12.83 1.99 -16.26
N GLY A 200 12.99 2.17 -14.94
CA GLY A 200 13.22 3.44 -14.29
C GLY A 200 14.68 3.62 -13.82
N ASN A 201 14.84 4.31 -12.70
CA ASN A 201 16.16 4.63 -12.15
C ASN A 201 16.36 4.14 -10.70
N ILE A 202 15.43 3.36 -10.14
CA ILE A 202 15.52 2.83 -8.77
C ILE A 202 16.58 1.77 -8.68
N ASN A 203 17.49 1.90 -7.69
CA ASN A 203 18.47 0.84 -7.40
C ASN A 203 17.84 -0.32 -6.62
N ILE A 204 17.32 -1.30 -7.35
CA ILE A 204 16.57 -2.43 -6.78
C ILE A 204 17.45 -3.29 -5.83
N THR A 205 18.76 -3.34 -6.04
CA THR A 205 19.67 -4.08 -5.13
C THR A 205 19.62 -3.50 -3.72
N VAL A 206 19.65 -2.17 -3.59
CA VAL A 206 19.56 -1.49 -2.28
C VAL A 206 18.18 -1.69 -1.64
N VAL A 207 17.12 -1.69 -2.44
CA VAL A 207 15.76 -2.01 -1.98
C VAL A 207 15.70 -3.43 -1.42
N CYS A 208 16.22 -4.42 -2.14
CA CYS A 208 16.28 -5.81 -1.69
C CYS A 208 17.10 -5.98 -0.39
N GLU A 209 18.18 -5.21 -0.20
CA GLU A 209 18.93 -5.19 1.05
C GLU A 209 18.07 -4.66 2.22
N ALA A 210 17.27 -3.64 2.00
CA ALA A 210 16.35 -3.12 3.01
C ALA A 210 15.21 -4.12 3.31
N VAL A 211 14.64 -4.77 2.30
CA VAL A 211 13.64 -5.85 2.45
C VAL A 211 14.18 -6.94 3.39
N ARG A 212 15.41 -7.41 3.17
CA ARG A 212 16.05 -8.42 4.04
C ARG A 212 16.32 -7.86 5.45
N ARG A 213 16.79 -6.61 5.56
CA ARG A 213 17.11 -5.94 6.84
C ARG A 213 15.90 -5.87 7.74
N TYR A 214 14.74 -5.52 7.20
CA TYR A 214 13.52 -5.36 7.98
C TYR A 214 12.63 -6.61 8.01
N GLY A 215 13.04 -7.68 7.32
CA GLY A 215 12.40 -8.99 7.42
C GLY A 215 11.04 -9.08 6.73
N VAL A 216 10.79 -8.27 5.69
CA VAL A 216 9.55 -8.39 4.92
C VAL A 216 9.57 -9.71 4.15
N SER A 217 8.60 -10.56 4.43
CA SER A 217 8.58 -11.95 3.93
C SER A 217 7.97 -12.11 2.53
N CYS A 218 7.16 -11.16 2.09
CA CYS A 218 6.44 -11.22 0.82
C CYS A 218 6.24 -9.80 0.26
N PRO A 219 7.24 -9.21 -0.42
CA PRO A 219 7.11 -7.91 -1.05
C PRO A 219 6.07 -7.94 -2.18
N VAL A 220 5.34 -6.84 -2.34
CA VAL A 220 4.27 -6.72 -3.35
C VAL A 220 4.80 -6.03 -4.59
N ILE A 221 4.67 -6.67 -5.73
CA ILE A 221 4.90 -6.05 -7.05
C ILE A 221 3.64 -5.28 -7.44
N GLU A 222 3.77 -3.97 -7.60
CA GLU A 222 2.66 -3.08 -7.93
C GLU A 222 2.87 -2.35 -9.26
N CYS A 223 3.19 -3.10 -10.31
CA CYS A 223 3.31 -2.53 -11.65
C CYS A 223 1.95 -2.26 -12.30
N GLY A 224 1.91 -1.37 -13.30
CA GLY A 224 0.69 -0.97 -14.01
C GLY A 224 0.14 -2.03 -14.98
N THR A 225 0.90 -3.08 -15.30
CA THR A 225 0.48 -4.18 -16.19
C THR A 225 0.97 -5.53 -15.73
N LEU A 226 0.29 -6.60 -16.13
CA LEU A 226 0.70 -7.97 -15.83
C LEU A 226 2.08 -8.30 -16.41
N ASP A 227 2.36 -7.87 -17.64
CA ASP A 227 3.67 -8.10 -18.28
C ASP A 227 4.80 -7.42 -17.50
N ALA A 228 4.60 -6.19 -17.04
CA ALA A 228 5.54 -5.47 -16.19
C ALA A 228 5.76 -6.20 -14.86
N SER A 229 4.68 -6.71 -14.24
CA SER A 229 4.76 -7.49 -13.00
C SER A 229 5.53 -8.80 -13.19
N LEU A 230 5.32 -9.49 -14.30
CA LEU A 230 6.05 -10.73 -14.64
C LEU A 230 7.54 -10.47 -14.90
N ALA A 231 7.88 -9.36 -15.55
CA ALA A 231 9.26 -8.93 -15.74
C ALA A 231 9.93 -8.61 -14.40
N SER A 232 9.24 -7.83 -13.56
CA SER A 232 9.69 -7.44 -12.22
C SER A 232 9.91 -8.63 -11.29
N LYS A 233 9.02 -9.63 -11.33
CA LYS A 233 9.18 -10.88 -10.57
C LYS A 233 10.50 -11.55 -10.86
N LYS A 234 10.90 -11.67 -12.14
CA LYS A 234 12.18 -12.29 -12.52
C LYS A 234 13.40 -11.54 -11.94
N VAL A 235 13.31 -10.21 -11.90
CA VAL A 235 14.36 -9.37 -11.29
C VAL A 235 14.45 -9.62 -9.79
N LEU A 236 13.31 -9.61 -9.09
CA LEU A 236 13.28 -9.85 -7.63
C LEU A 236 13.70 -11.27 -7.26
N GLU A 237 13.28 -12.29 -7.99
CA GLU A 237 13.69 -13.70 -7.75
C GLU A 237 15.20 -13.91 -7.91
N ALA A 238 15.86 -13.10 -8.73
CA ALA A 238 17.31 -13.13 -8.89
C ALA A 238 18.06 -12.39 -7.77
N LEU A 239 17.40 -11.44 -7.09
CA LEU A 239 18.02 -10.58 -6.09
C LEU A 239 17.65 -10.95 -4.64
N LEU A 240 16.51 -11.60 -4.40
CA LEU A 240 16.00 -12.01 -3.09
C LEU A 240 16.20 -13.50 -2.82
#